data_75950cece5261460b27c32535ed0c19e
#
_entry.id   75950cece5261460b27c32535ed0c19e
#
_cell.length_a   1.000
_cell.length_b   1.000
_cell.length_c   1.000
_cell.angle_alpha   90.00
_cell.angle_beta   90.00
_cell.angle_gamma   90.00
#
_symmetry.space_group_name_H-M   'P 1'
#
loop_
_entity.id
_entity.type
_entity.pdbx_description
1 polymer ?
#
loop_
_entity_poly.entity_id
_entity_poly.type
_entity_poly.pdbx_seq_one_letter_code
_entity_poly.pdbx_strand_id
1 'polypeptide(L)'
;MKFTFEDKVQIYKERKLGTTFSKLQLKWKMQKSKIKYLVRLVDKHGFDILRHSSHDYSIQFKEAAIYRVLTLHESITSVSIDLGLSTDSLLFRWIKEYKENGYNVVVRKRGRHAKEENNRGAGERKQAPTQAELEAINRERIHKKIRCLSYGKRKERKEEIVRAISELRQELHVPVGYIIQTINTSTQLSYHISRSDYYYWKDKQDSDFKYDDVMNNIINVFYTHKGRYGYRRIYLEIRKLYPTINHKTVQRLMHKMGLFGNTPKAKYKSYKGNMNGTVENHLLEKVVDEENHITYYKCNFSTSTVNEKWTTDVSEFHITAGKLYLSPILDMHNREIISWNISNNPNYKQIANMLDIAFHRYPNIEGLIFHSDQGWQYQMNQYHKALHEHGVIQSMSRKGNCLDNCVMENFFGKMKNEMFYGHEYEFKTLDELESAMNEYIHYYNEERIQTKLKGLTPCQARNQALSCL
;
A
#
# COMPACT_ATOMS: atom_id res chain seq x y z
N MET A 1 29.60 -25.26 2.17
CA MET A 1 29.48 -26.71 2.31
C MET A 1 28.59 -27.27 1.23
N LYS A 2 29.00 -28.34 0.54
CA LYS A 2 28.13 -29.08 -0.37
C LYS A 2 27.50 -30.22 0.45
N PHE A 3 26.17 -30.24 0.55
CA PHE A 3 25.42 -31.30 1.24
C PHE A 3 25.50 -32.61 0.45
N THR A 4 25.80 -33.71 1.13
CA THR A 4 25.84 -35.06 0.54
C THR A 4 24.43 -35.57 0.26
N PHE A 5 24.33 -36.71 -0.40
CA PHE A 5 23.05 -37.39 -0.62
C PHE A 5 22.40 -37.77 0.74
N GLU A 6 23.21 -38.30 1.64
CA GLU A 6 22.80 -38.73 2.98
C GLU A 6 22.26 -37.53 3.79
N ASP A 7 22.94 -36.38 3.74
CA ASP A 7 22.51 -35.14 4.42
C ASP A 7 21.11 -34.72 3.94
N LYS A 8 20.89 -34.74 2.63
CA LYS A 8 19.58 -34.35 2.04
C LYS A 8 18.47 -35.33 2.41
N VAL A 9 18.76 -36.63 2.44
CA VAL A 9 17.82 -37.65 2.90
C VAL A 9 17.49 -37.47 4.39
N GLN A 10 18.49 -37.16 5.21
CA GLN A 10 18.29 -36.93 6.63
C GLN A 10 17.45 -35.68 6.91
N ILE A 11 17.69 -34.56 6.20
CA ILE A 11 16.87 -33.35 6.27
C ILE A 11 15.41 -33.65 5.94
N TYR A 12 15.16 -34.43 4.90
CA TYR A 12 13.82 -34.83 4.51
C TYR A 12 13.14 -35.69 5.59
N LYS A 13 13.82 -36.72 6.12
CA LYS A 13 13.28 -37.59 7.18
C LYS A 13 12.95 -36.79 8.45
N GLU A 14 13.85 -35.92 8.89
CA GLU A 14 13.61 -35.05 10.05
C GLU A 14 12.40 -34.13 9.84
N ARG A 15 12.20 -33.64 8.62
CA ARG A 15 10.99 -32.85 8.27
C ARG A 15 9.72 -33.66 8.35
N LYS A 16 9.73 -34.89 7.87
CA LYS A 16 8.55 -35.80 7.93
C LYS A 16 8.23 -36.26 9.36
N LEU A 17 9.21 -36.30 10.22
CA LEU A 17 9.05 -36.54 11.68
C LEU A 17 8.56 -35.29 12.46
N GLY A 18 8.15 -34.21 11.75
CA GLY A 18 7.52 -33.04 12.37
C GLY A 18 8.46 -31.89 12.70
N THR A 19 9.78 -31.99 12.44
CA THR A 19 10.71 -30.89 12.71
C THR A 19 10.37 -29.66 11.85
N THR A 20 10.29 -28.47 12.45
CA THR A 20 9.95 -27.24 11.74
C THR A 20 11.07 -26.80 10.80
N PHE A 21 10.71 -26.11 9.72
CA PHE A 21 11.70 -25.57 8.76
C PHE A 21 12.73 -24.64 9.40
N SER A 22 12.33 -23.88 10.43
CA SER A 22 13.24 -22.98 11.16
C SER A 22 14.27 -23.76 11.98
N LYS A 23 13.87 -24.85 12.65
CA LYS A 23 14.81 -25.73 13.38
C LYS A 23 15.78 -26.44 12.42
N LEU A 24 15.28 -26.90 11.25
CA LEU A 24 16.13 -27.50 10.22
C LEU A 24 17.15 -26.51 9.65
N GLN A 25 16.73 -25.26 9.41
CA GLN A 25 17.62 -24.19 8.96
C GLN A 25 18.78 -23.95 9.94
N LEU A 26 18.49 -23.89 11.24
CA LEU A 26 19.50 -23.67 12.26
C LEU A 26 20.45 -24.88 12.38
N LYS A 27 19.89 -26.10 12.41
CA LYS A 27 20.65 -27.32 12.52
C LYS A 27 21.61 -27.57 11.35
N TRP A 28 21.05 -27.47 10.14
CA TRP A 28 21.77 -27.82 8.92
C TRP A 28 22.45 -26.63 8.23
N LYS A 29 22.28 -25.39 8.76
CA LYS A 29 22.79 -24.14 8.16
C LYS A 29 22.42 -24.00 6.68
N MET A 30 21.24 -24.52 6.30
CA MET A 30 20.69 -24.45 4.94
C MET A 30 19.50 -23.48 4.90
N GLN A 31 19.43 -22.61 3.89
CA GLN A 31 18.34 -21.66 3.74
C GLN A 31 16.96 -22.34 3.72
N LYS A 32 15.98 -21.77 4.40
CA LYS A 32 14.61 -22.30 4.53
C LYS A 32 13.93 -22.57 3.18
N SER A 33 14.16 -21.72 2.17
CA SER A 33 13.67 -21.90 0.80
C SER A 33 14.21 -23.16 0.15
N LYS A 34 15.51 -23.43 0.31
CA LYS A 34 16.17 -24.62 -0.23
C LYS A 34 15.68 -25.91 0.45
N ILE A 35 15.41 -25.89 1.76
CA ILE A 35 14.82 -27.03 2.46
C ILE A 35 13.38 -27.29 1.96
N LYS A 36 12.58 -26.24 1.77
CA LYS A 36 11.22 -26.37 1.21
C LYS A 36 11.24 -26.96 -0.19
N TYR A 37 12.15 -26.50 -1.04
CA TYR A 37 12.32 -27.01 -2.40
C TYR A 37 12.72 -28.48 -2.38
N LEU A 38 13.72 -28.85 -1.57
CA LEU A 38 14.18 -30.24 -1.41
C LEU A 38 13.03 -31.19 -1.00
N VAL A 39 12.24 -30.79 -0.01
CA VAL A 39 11.11 -31.60 0.46
C VAL A 39 10.09 -31.83 -0.64
N ARG A 40 9.69 -30.78 -1.36
CA ARG A 40 8.75 -30.88 -2.47
C ARG A 40 9.28 -31.72 -3.64
N LEU A 41 10.59 -31.59 -3.92
CA LEU A 41 11.24 -32.35 -4.99
C LEU A 41 11.21 -33.85 -4.67
N VAL A 42 11.56 -34.24 -3.44
CA VAL A 42 11.54 -35.63 -2.98
C VAL A 42 10.11 -36.16 -2.85
N ASP A 43 9.16 -35.35 -2.40
CA ASP A 43 7.73 -35.74 -2.36
C ASP A 43 7.19 -36.12 -3.73
N LYS A 44 7.69 -35.47 -4.81
CA LYS A 44 7.20 -35.73 -6.18
C LYS A 44 7.96 -36.82 -6.92
N HIS A 45 9.29 -36.88 -6.76
CA HIS A 45 10.15 -37.75 -7.57
C HIS A 45 10.87 -38.85 -6.80
N GLY A 46 10.67 -38.92 -5.45
CA GLY A 46 11.38 -39.85 -4.62
C GLY A 46 12.85 -39.47 -4.36
N PHE A 47 13.59 -40.37 -3.68
CA PHE A 47 14.97 -40.09 -3.29
C PHE A 47 15.98 -40.20 -4.44
N ASP A 48 15.66 -40.94 -5.51
CA ASP A 48 16.59 -41.16 -6.62
C ASP A 48 16.95 -39.86 -7.34
N ILE A 49 16.07 -38.86 -7.36
CA ILE A 49 16.31 -37.54 -7.93
C ILE A 49 17.49 -36.82 -7.28
N LEU A 50 17.82 -37.15 -6.03
CA LEU A 50 18.91 -36.54 -5.28
C LEU A 50 20.29 -37.10 -5.66
N ARG A 51 20.36 -38.26 -6.32
CA ARG A 51 21.62 -38.93 -6.74
C ARG A 51 22.19 -38.32 -8.01
N HIS A 52 21.37 -37.65 -8.83
CA HIS A 52 21.80 -37.08 -10.10
C HIS A 52 22.51 -35.74 -9.91
N SER A 53 23.82 -35.70 -10.12
CA SER A 53 24.67 -34.52 -9.88
C SER A 53 24.83 -33.57 -11.05
N SER A 54 24.60 -33.99 -12.29
CA SER A 54 24.62 -33.08 -13.45
C SER A 54 23.97 -33.74 -14.68
N HIS A 55 22.99 -33.06 -15.24
CA HIS A 55 22.43 -33.43 -16.55
C HIS A 55 22.79 -32.36 -17.57
N ASP A 56 23.20 -32.79 -18.74
CA ASP A 56 23.22 -31.93 -19.93
C ASP A 56 21.78 -31.94 -20.49
N TYR A 57 21.09 -30.85 -20.29
CA TYR A 57 19.71 -30.69 -20.77
C TYR A 57 19.73 -30.32 -22.25
N SER A 58 18.96 -31.02 -23.07
CA SER A 58 18.83 -30.71 -24.50
C SER A 58 18.21 -29.32 -24.74
N ILE A 59 18.45 -28.76 -25.91
CA ILE A 59 17.83 -27.47 -26.31
C ILE A 59 16.31 -27.56 -26.21
N GLN A 60 15.71 -28.62 -26.73
CA GLN A 60 14.25 -28.85 -26.71
C GLN A 60 13.71 -28.91 -25.31
N PHE A 61 14.42 -29.57 -24.36
CA PHE A 61 14.00 -29.62 -22.96
C PHE A 61 14.01 -28.24 -22.30
N LYS A 62 15.05 -27.42 -22.54
CA LYS A 62 15.14 -26.06 -22.02
C LYS A 62 14.05 -25.17 -22.61
N GLU A 63 13.80 -25.27 -23.92
CA GLU A 63 12.74 -24.50 -24.58
C GLU A 63 11.36 -24.87 -24.05
N ALA A 64 11.08 -26.17 -23.85
CA ALA A 64 9.82 -26.62 -23.25
C ALA A 64 9.63 -26.11 -21.81
N ALA A 65 10.70 -26.12 -21.00
CA ALA A 65 10.65 -25.58 -19.64
C ALA A 65 10.43 -24.06 -19.62
N ILE A 66 11.13 -23.32 -20.49
CA ILE A 66 10.99 -21.87 -20.64
C ILE A 66 9.58 -21.51 -21.15
N TYR A 67 9.06 -22.29 -22.12
CA TYR A 67 7.72 -22.11 -22.66
C TYR A 67 6.64 -22.21 -21.56
N ARG A 68 6.75 -23.21 -20.67
CA ARG A 68 5.82 -23.38 -19.54
C ARG A 68 5.78 -22.14 -18.64
N VAL A 69 6.92 -21.54 -18.36
CA VAL A 69 6.99 -20.36 -17.50
C VAL A 69 6.55 -19.09 -18.24
N LEU A 70 7.05 -18.85 -19.46
CA LEU A 70 6.81 -17.59 -20.17
C LEU A 70 5.46 -17.56 -20.91
N THR A 71 4.94 -18.70 -21.32
CA THR A 71 3.72 -18.79 -22.13
C THR A 71 2.53 -19.34 -21.35
N LEU A 72 2.74 -20.38 -20.53
CA LEU A 72 1.67 -20.98 -19.72
C LEU A 72 1.57 -20.35 -18.32
N HIS A 73 2.45 -19.37 -18.01
CA HIS A 73 2.49 -18.63 -16.73
C HIS A 73 2.58 -19.52 -15.48
N GLU A 74 3.17 -20.70 -15.63
CA GLU A 74 3.46 -21.53 -14.49
C GLU A 74 4.59 -20.93 -13.64
N SER A 75 4.55 -21.13 -12.32
CA SER A 75 5.62 -20.61 -11.47
C SER A 75 6.94 -21.33 -11.73
N ILE A 76 8.05 -20.60 -11.73
CA ILE A 76 9.40 -21.18 -11.94
C ILE A 76 9.65 -22.35 -10.98
N THR A 77 9.27 -22.20 -9.71
CA THR A 77 9.42 -23.27 -8.71
C THR A 77 8.57 -24.50 -9.03
N SER A 78 7.33 -24.32 -9.51
CA SER A 78 6.45 -25.42 -9.89
C SER A 78 7.03 -26.20 -11.08
N VAL A 79 7.38 -25.50 -12.15
CA VAL A 79 7.96 -26.12 -13.37
C VAL A 79 9.29 -26.80 -13.04
N SER A 80 10.11 -26.20 -12.19
CA SER A 80 11.39 -26.79 -11.78
C SER A 80 11.23 -28.08 -11.00
N ILE A 81 10.25 -28.13 -10.09
CA ILE A 81 9.91 -29.35 -9.35
C ILE A 81 9.33 -30.39 -10.28
N ASP A 82 8.42 -30.01 -11.19
CA ASP A 82 7.77 -30.91 -12.14
C ASP A 82 8.79 -31.63 -13.05
N LEU A 83 9.80 -30.87 -13.48
CA LEU A 83 10.86 -31.36 -14.38
C LEU A 83 12.03 -32.02 -13.63
N GLY A 84 11.96 -32.12 -12.31
CA GLY A 84 13.01 -32.72 -11.51
C GLY A 84 14.34 -31.94 -11.51
N LEU A 85 14.32 -30.63 -11.70
CA LEU A 85 15.52 -29.82 -11.68
C LEU A 85 16.12 -29.76 -10.26
N SER A 86 17.44 -29.74 -10.16
CA SER A 86 18.13 -29.73 -8.86
C SER A 86 17.88 -28.43 -8.07
N THR A 87 17.60 -27.34 -8.75
CA THR A 87 17.23 -26.02 -8.15
C THR A 87 16.38 -25.21 -9.14
N ASP A 88 15.51 -24.37 -8.62
CA ASP A 88 14.74 -23.40 -9.41
C ASP A 88 15.60 -22.31 -10.05
N SER A 89 16.75 -22.00 -9.44
CA SER A 89 17.75 -21.05 -9.96
C SER A 89 18.31 -21.49 -11.32
N LEU A 90 18.24 -22.78 -11.65
CA LEU A 90 18.68 -23.29 -12.94
C LEU A 90 17.74 -22.82 -14.07
N LEU A 91 16.45 -22.98 -13.87
CA LEU A 91 15.43 -22.51 -14.84
C LEU A 91 15.40 -20.98 -14.92
N PHE A 92 15.58 -20.30 -13.79
CA PHE A 92 15.72 -18.83 -13.78
C PHE A 92 16.88 -18.36 -14.65
N ARG A 93 18.04 -19.05 -14.56
CA ARG A 93 19.22 -18.76 -15.39
C ARG A 93 18.93 -19.00 -16.88
N TRP A 94 18.28 -20.12 -17.23
CA TRP A 94 17.90 -20.39 -18.61
C TRP A 94 16.97 -19.33 -19.19
N ILE A 95 16.00 -18.86 -18.40
CA ILE A 95 15.10 -17.80 -18.84
C ILE A 95 15.86 -16.49 -19.03
N LYS A 96 16.81 -16.17 -18.15
CA LYS A 96 17.66 -14.98 -18.28
C LYS A 96 18.53 -15.07 -19.53
N GLU A 97 19.27 -16.15 -19.68
CA GLU A 97 20.13 -16.39 -20.87
C GLU A 97 19.30 -16.43 -22.17
N TYR A 98 18.09 -17.01 -22.15
CA TYR A 98 17.18 -17.02 -23.29
C TYR A 98 16.78 -15.61 -23.71
N LYS A 99 16.47 -14.73 -22.76
CA LYS A 99 16.16 -13.33 -23.03
C LYS A 99 17.38 -12.54 -23.52
N GLU A 100 18.54 -12.73 -22.91
CA GLU A 100 19.81 -12.06 -23.28
C GLU A 100 20.33 -12.49 -24.64
N ASN A 101 20.09 -13.72 -25.06
CA ASN A 101 20.53 -14.26 -26.36
C ASN A 101 19.45 -14.12 -27.46
N GLY A 102 18.61 -13.10 -27.41
CA GLY A 102 17.61 -12.81 -28.43
C GLY A 102 16.55 -13.91 -28.57
N TYR A 103 16.11 -14.46 -27.44
CA TYR A 103 15.10 -15.53 -27.38
C TYR A 103 15.54 -16.85 -28.02
N ASN A 104 16.84 -17.18 -27.92
CA ASN A 104 17.39 -18.45 -28.34
C ASN A 104 18.06 -19.17 -27.17
N VAL A 105 17.93 -20.51 -27.16
CA VAL A 105 18.65 -21.35 -26.19
C VAL A 105 20.04 -21.62 -26.72
N VAL A 106 21.07 -21.07 -26.05
CA VAL A 106 22.49 -21.30 -26.40
C VAL A 106 23.04 -22.43 -25.52
N VAL A 107 23.56 -23.48 -26.13
CA VAL A 107 24.26 -24.54 -25.43
C VAL A 107 25.76 -24.28 -25.50
N ARG A 108 26.35 -23.87 -24.39
CA ARG A 108 27.80 -23.76 -24.25
C ARG A 108 28.37 -25.15 -23.87
N LYS A 109 29.24 -25.70 -24.69
CA LYS A 109 30.01 -26.91 -24.31
C LYS A 109 30.89 -26.59 -23.10
N ARG A 110 30.90 -27.45 -22.08
CA ARG A 110 31.83 -27.37 -20.96
C ARG A 110 33.25 -27.63 -21.49
N GLY A 111 34.11 -26.63 -21.50
CA GLY A 111 35.52 -26.73 -21.86
C GLY A 111 36.34 -25.70 -21.08
N ARG A 112 37.55 -26.08 -20.68
CA ARG A 112 38.57 -25.21 -20.08
C ARG A 112 38.94 -24.16 -21.15
N HIS A 113 39.04 -22.88 -20.74
CA HIS A 113 39.52 -21.83 -21.63
C HIS A 113 40.87 -22.25 -22.22
N ALA A 114 40.91 -22.60 -23.53
CA ALA A 114 42.14 -22.72 -24.26
C ALA A 114 42.71 -21.32 -24.49
N LYS A 115 44.01 -21.15 -24.20
CA LYS A 115 44.76 -19.95 -24.58
C LYS A 115 44.65 -19.80 -26.09
N GLU A 116 44.43 -18.59 -26.56
CA GLU A 116 44.49 -18.24 -27.98
C GLU A 116 45.91 -18.51 -28.48
N GLU A 117 46.11 -19.61 -29.19
CA GLU A 117 47.22 -19.79 -30.09
C GLU A 117 46.82 -19.28 -31.48
N ASN A 118 47.53 -18.26 -31.91
CA ASN A 118 47.49 -17.74 -33.28
C ASN A 118 47.76 -18.88 -34.28
N ASN A 119 46.72 -19.39 -34.93
CA ASN A 119 46.91 -20.23 -36.12
C ASN A 119 46.11 -19.61 -37.27
N ARG A 120 46.86 -18.94 -38.16
CA ARG A 120 46.37 -18.49 -39.46
C ARG A 120 46.14 -19.73 -40.33
N GLY A 121 44.96 -20.26 -40.33
CA GLY A 121 44.49 -21.30 -41.24
C GLY A 121 43.20 -20.83 -41.91
N ALA A 122 43.18 -20.92 -43.25
CA ALA A 122 42.12 -20.47 -44.14
C ALA A 122 40.68 -20.84 -43.61
N GLY A 123 40.04 -19.89 -42.93
CA GLY A 123 38.63 -20.00 -42.60
C GLY A 123 37.81 -19.52 -43.81
N GLU A 124 36.92 -20.37 -44.27
CA GLU A 124 35.85 -19.99 -45.17
C GLU A 124 35.22 -18.68 -44.69
N ARG A 125 35.31 -17.63 -45.49
CA ARG A 125 34.55 -16.40 -45.30
C ARG A 125 33.07 -16.80 -45.37
N LYS A 126 32.42 -16.91 -44.23
CA LYS A 126 30.96 -16.93 -44.21
C LYS A 126 30.51 -15.67 -44.94
N GLN A 127 29.95 -15.83 -46.12
CA GLN A 127 29.33 -14.76 -46.88
C GLN A 127 28.33 -14.08 -45.98
N ALA A 128 28.28 -12.75 -46.00
CA ALA A 128 27.26 -12.01 -45.30
C ALA A 128 25.86 -12.54 -45.72
N PRO A 129 24.93 -12.72 -44.80
CA PRO A 129 23.62 -13.28 -45.12
C PRO A 129 22.97 -12.45 -46.25
N THR A 130 22.39 -13.12 -47.20
CA THR A 130 21.61 -12.49 -48.27
C THR A 130 20.45 -11.72 -47.69
N GLN A 131 19.92 -10.72 -48.42
CA GLN A 131 18.76 -9.93 -47.99
C GLN A 131 17.58 -10.83 -47.57
N ALA A 132 17.32 -11.92 -48.31
CA ALA A 132 16.25 -12.87 -48.03
C ALA A 132 16.48 -13.66 -46.71
N GLU A 133 17.74 -14.08 -46.46
CA GLU A 133 18.08 -14.75 -45.20
C GLU A 133 17.96 -13.81 -43.99
N LEU A 134 18.37 -12.54 -44.15
CA LEU A 134 18.24 -11.53 -43.11
C LEU A 134 16.77 -11.27 -42.77
N GLU A 135 15.91 -11.20 -43.79
CA GLU A 135 14.45 -11.07 -43.60
C GLU A 135 13.84 -12.32 -42.92
N ALA A 136 14.26 -13.51 -43.27
CA ALA A 136 13.81 -14.74 -42.60
C ALA A 136 14.21 -14.77 -41.12
N ILE A 137 15.44 -14.40 -40.79
CA ILE A 137 15.96 -14.30 -39.43
C ILE A 137 15.14 -13.24 -38.64
N ASN A 138 14.88 -12.09 -39.24
CA ASN A 138 14.12 -11.03 -38.59
C ASN A 138 12.66 -11.46 -38.35
N ARG A 139 12.00 -12.13 -39.30
CA ARG A 139 10.67 -12.71 -39.13
C ARG A 139 10.61 -13.69 -37.96
N GLU A 140 11.58 -14.59 -37.89
CA GLU A 140 11.66 -15.58 -36.81
C GLU A 140 11.83 -14.90 -35.44
N ARG A 141 12.67 -13.89 -35.33
CA ARG A 141 12.86 -13.11 -34.08
C ARG A 141 11.58 -12.38 -33.67
N ILE A 142 10.89 -11.74 -34.61
CA ILE A 142 9.61 -11.08 -34.36
C ILE A 142 8.59 -12.09 -33.84
N HIS A 143 8.45 -13.25 -34.51
CA HIS A 143 7.51 -14.29 -34.10
C HIS A 143 7.83 -14.82 -32.68
N LYS A 144 9.07 -15.11 -32.38
CA LYS A 144 9.48 -15.60 -31.05
C LYS A 144 9.18 -14.59 -29.97
N LYS A 145 9.52 -13.30 -30.15
CA LYS A 145 9.31 -12.25 -29.17
C LYS A 145 7.82 -12.01 -28.89
N ILE A 146 7.00 -11.94 -29.92
CA ILE A 146 5.56 -11.73 -29.78
C ILE A 146 4.84 -12.95 -29.18
N ARG A 147 5.27 -14.17 -29.53
CA ARG A 147 4.71 -15.41 -28.96
C ARG A 147 4.96 -15.53 -27.45
N CYS A 148 6.06 -14.99 -26.96
CA CYS A 148 6.42 -15.03 -25.55
C CYS A 148 5.67 -14.00 -24.69
N LEU A 149 4.79 -13.18 -25.26
CA LEU A 149 4.01 -12.19 -24.53
C LEU A 149 2.83 -12.84 -23.81
N SER A 150 2.54 -12.33 -22.62
CA SER A 150 1.54 -12.91 -21.75
C SER A 150 0.11 -12.80 -22.30
N TYR A 151 -0.76 -13.75 -21.94
CA TYR A 151 -2.19 -13.74 -22.28
C TYR A 151 -3.02 -12.92 -21.26
N GLY A 152 -2.55 -11.67 -20.93
CA GLY A 152 -3.28 -10.75 -20.08
C GLY A 152 -4.63 -10.26 -20.63
N LYS A 153 -5.32 -9.38 -19.91
CA LYS A 153 -6.52 -8.70 -20.39
C LYS A 153 -6.20 -7.98 -21.70
N ARG A 154 -7.19 -7.85 -22.60
CA ARG A 154 -7.00 -7.29 -23.97
C ARG A 154 -6.23 -5.97 -24.02
N LYS A 155 -6.37 -5.11 -22.99
CA LYS A 155 -5.67 -3.83 -22.88
C LYS A 155 -4.20 -4.00 -22.51
N GLU A 156 -3.90 -4.81 -21.48
CA GLU A 156 -2.55 -5.12 -21.00
C GLU A 156 -1.72 -5.76 -22.11
N ARG A 157 -2.36 -6.63 -22.89
CA ARG A 157 -1.77 -7.29 -24.06
C ARG A 157 -1.34 -6.30 -25.15
N LYS A 158 -2.15 -5.25 -25.42
CA LYS A 158 -1.77 -4.21 -26.41
C LYS A 158 -0.56 -3.40 -25.95
N GLU A 159 -0.50 -3.05 -24.68
CA GLU A 159 0.62 -2.32 -24.07
C GLU A 159 1.95 -3.12 -24.16
N GLU A 160 1.91 -4.40 -23.85
CA GLU A 160 3.07 -5.31 -23.94
C GLU A 160 3.57 -5.49 -25.39
N ILE A 161 2.65 -5.64 -26.34
CA ILE A 161 3.02 -5.77 -27.76
C ILE A 161 3.66 -4.51 -28.30
N VAL A 162 3.12 -3.34 -27.97
CA VAL A 162 3.69 -2.06 -28.42
C VAL A 162 5.09 -1.87 -27.85
N ARG A 163 5.33 -2.28 -26.61
CA ARG A 163 6.67 -2.28 -26.00
C ARG A 163 7.59 -3.22 -26.77
N ALA A 164 7.16 -4.45 -27.03
CA ALA A 164 7.96 -5.42 -27.79
C ALA A 164 8.26 -4.97 -29.23
N ILE A 165 7.31 -4.32 -29.91
CA ILE A 165 7.55 -3.73 -31.23
C ILE A 165 8.61 -2.61 -31.16
N SER A 166 8.55 -1.77 -30.12
CA SER A 166 9.53 -0.70 -29.93
C SER A 166 10.93 -1.23 -29.67
N GLU A 167 11.05 -2.28 -28.86
CA GLU A 167 12.31 -2.99 -28.58
C GLU A 167 12.86 -3.66 -29.86
N LEU A 168 12.00 -4.39 -30.60
CA LEU A 168 12.38 -5.04 -31.86
C LEU A 168 12.86 -4.03 -32.93
N ARG A 169 12.24 -2.85 -32.99
CA ARG A 169 12.69 -1.78 -33.88
C ARG A 169 14.12 -1.35 -33.58
N GLN A 170 14.46 -1.23 -32.31
CA GLN A 170 15.81 -0.86 -31.87
C GLN A 170 16.83 -1.99 -32.12
N GLU A 171 16.43 -3.25 -31.82
CA GLU A 171 17.29 -4.42 -31.95
C GLU A 171 17.58 -4.80 -33.41
N LEU A 172 16.57 -4.71 -34.28
CA LEU A 172 16.67 -5.20 -35.69
C LEU A 172 16.92 -4.08 -36.70
N HIS A 173 16.85 -2.81 -36.26
CA HIS A 173 16.96 -1.62 -37.11
C HIS A 173 15.98 -1.61 -38.30
N VAL A 174 14.80 -2.21 -38.13
CA VAL A 174 13.77 -2.29 -39.19
C VAL A 174 12.63 -1.29 -38.94
N PRO A 175 11.92 -0.85 -40.02
CA PRO A 175 10.76 0.03 -39.87
C PRO A 175 9.64 -0.62 -39.08
N VAL A 176 8.93 0.17 -38.26
CA VAL A 176 7.74 -0.29 -37.50
C VAL A 176 6.68 -0.94 -38.40
N GLY A 177 6.50 -0.39 -39.61
CA GLY A 177 5.57 -0.95 -40.60
C GLY A 177 5.87 -2.40 -40.97
N TYR A 178 7.16 -2.75 -41.13
CA TYR A 178 7.61 -4.11 -41.41
C TYR A 178 7.29 -5.07 -40.26
N ILE A 179 7.54 -4.65 -39.01
CA ILE A 179 7.24 -5.46 -37.84
C ILE A 179 5.73 -5.71 -37.70
N ILE A 180 4.91 -4.66 -37.85
CA ILE A 180 3.44 -4.75 -37.79
C ILE A 180 2.91 -5.66 -38.92
N GLN A 181 3.43 -5.52 -40.13
CA GLN A 181 3.04 -6.38 -41.26
C GLN A 181 3.39 -7.85 -40.96
N THR A 182 4.59 -8.11 -40.45
CA THR A 182 5.03 -9.46 -40.09
C THR A 182 4.14 -10.10 -39.03
N ILE A 183 3.71 -9.32 -38.02
CA ILE A 183 2.80 -9.78 -36.98
C ILE A 183 1.44 -10.11 -37.59
N ASN A 184 0.90 -9.22 -38.41
CA ASN A 184 -0.45 -9.34 -38.95
C ASN A 184 -0.60 -10.43 -40.03
N THR A 185 0.48 -10.76 -40.74
CA THR A 185 0.48 -11.81 -41.77
C THR A 185 0.86 -13.19 -41.21
N SER A 186 1.23 -13.25 -39.95
CA SER A 186 1.63 -14.53 -39.31
C SER A 186 0.42 -15.39 -38.99
N THR A 187 0.39 -16.60 -39.55
CA THR A 187 -0.59 -17.64 -39.19
C THR A 187 -0.34 -18.26 -37.81
N GLN A 188 0.85 -18.03 -37.22
CA GLN A 188 1.25 -18.54 -35.90
C GLN A 188 0.90 -17.59 -34.76
N LEU A 189 0.53 -16.35 -35.06
CA LEU A 189 0.19 -15.32 -34.09
C LEU A 189 -1.29 -14.95 -34.26
N SER A 190 -2.12 -15.27 -33.28
CA SER A 190 -3.53 -14.85 -33.24
C SER A 190 -3.68 -13.39 -32.82
N TYR A 191 -2.89 -12.49 -33.46
CA TYR A 191 -2.81 -11.11 -33.09
C TYR A 191 -2.85 -10.19 -34.29
N HIS A 192 -3.61 -9.11 -34.16
CA HIS A 192 -3.67 -8.04 -35.14
C HIS A 192 -3.49 -6.68 -34.47
N ILE A 193 -2.57 -5.86 -34.97
CA ILE A 193 -2.33 -4.50 -34.50
C ILE A 193 -2.26 -3.54 -35.70
N SER A 194 -2.96 -2.41 -35.63
CA SER A 194 -2.86 -1.36 -36.60
C SER A 194 -1.70 -0.40 -36.31
N ARG A 195 -1.25 0.37 -37.32
CA ARG A 195 -0.30 1.46 -37.09
C ARG A 195 -0.84 2.50 -36.11
N SER A 196 -2.12 2.83 -36.22
CA SER A 196 -2.79 3.78 -35.33
C SER A 196 -2.81 3.25 -33.88
N ASP A 197 -3.10 1.96 -33.67
CA ASP A 197 -2.99 1.33 -32.36
C ASP A 197 -1.58 1.44 -31.78
N TYR A 198 -0.54 1.16 -32.61
CA TYR A 198 0.85 1.25 -32.14
C TYR A 198 1.20 2.66 -31.66
N TYR A 199 0.94 3.69 -32.47
CA TYR A 199 1.29 5.07 -32.09
C TYR A 199 0.44 5.57 -30.92
N TYR A 200 -0.84 5.24 -30.85
CA TYR A 200 -1.72 5.57 -29.72
C TYR A 200 -1.18 4.98 -28.41
N TRP A 201 -0.84 3.71 -28.39
CA TRP A 201 -0.33 3.05 -27.18
C TRP A 201 1.11 3.47 -26.86
N LYS A 202 1.92 3.78 -27.87
CA LYS A 202 3.27 4.32 -27.67
C LYS A 202 3.22 5.70 -27.01
N ASP A 203 2.44 6.64 -27.55
CA ASP A 203 2.25 7.97 -26.95
C ASP A 203 1.73 7.87 -25.52
N LYS A 204 0.90 6.88 -25.25
CA LYS A 204 0.39 6.62 -23.92
C LYS A 204 1.45 6.08 -22.96
N GLN A 205 2.34 5.20 -23.42
CA GLN A 205 3.50 4.75 -22.66
C GLN A 205 4.47 5.89 -22.40
N ASP A 206 4.77 6.69 -23.43
CA ASP A 206 5.65 7.87 -23.31
C ASP A 206 5.04 8.93 -22.37
N SER A 207 3.70 9.07 -22.34
CA SER A 207 3.00 9.94 -21.40
C SER A 207 3.05 9.46 -19.95
N ASP A 208 3.23 8.17 -19.73
CA ASP A 208 3.41 7.60 -18.38
C ASP A 208 4.76 8.00 -17.76
N PHE A 209 5.85 8.11 -18.55
CA PHE A 209 7.15 8.66 -18.11
C PHE A 209 7.05 10.12 -17.69
N LYS A 210 6.12 10.88 -18.25
CA LYS A 210 5.87 12.28 -17.87
C LYS A 210 5.51 12.44 -16.39
N TYR A 211 5.01 11.40 -15.74
CA TYR A 211 4.57 11.42 -14.36
C TYR A 211 5.46 10.64 -13.40
N ASP A 212 6.65 10.18 -13.83
CA ASP A 212 7.53 9.39 -12.97
C ASP A 212 7.97 10.17 -11.73
N ASP A 213 8.35 11.43 -11.87
CA ASP A 213 8.68 12.31 -10.72
C ASP A 213 7.47 12.52 -9.82
N VAL A 214 6.29 12.69 -10.39
CA VAL A 214 5.04 12.82 -9.63
C VAL A 214 4.73 11.53 -8.88
N MET A 215 4.91 10.36 -9.51
CA MET A 215 4.70 9.06 -8.86
C MET A 215 5.67 8.84 -7.71
N ASN A 216 6.96 9.18 -7.88
CA ASN A 216 7.95 9.11 -6.82
C ASN A 216 7.58 10.02 -5.63
N ASN A 217 7.15 11.25 -5.90
CA ASN A 217 6.69 12.16 -4.85
C ASN A 217 5.41 11.64 -4.16
N ILE A 218 4.46 11.06 -4.90
CA ILE A 218 3.27 10.40 -4.32
C ILE A 218 3.68 9.27 -3.38
N ILE A 219 4.63 8.42 -3.80
CA ILE A 219 5.16 7.31 -2.99
C ILE A 219 5.79 7.85 -1.71
N ASN A 220 6.65 8.86 -1.82
CA ASN A 220 7.31 9.47 -0.67
C ASN A 220 6.30 10.03 0.34
N VAL A 221 5.34 10.85 -0.12
CA VAL A 221 4.30 11.41 0.77
C VAL A 221 3.44 10.30 1.40
N PHE A 222 3.07 9.27 0.62
CA PHE A 222 2.27 8.16 1.13
C PHE A 222 2.96 7.40 2.25
N TYR A 223 4.23 7.07 2.11
CA TYR A 223 4.99 6.33 3.12
C TYR A 223 5.43 7.20 4.29
N THR A 224 5.75 8.49 4.09
CA THR A 224 5.99 9.45 5.18
C THR A 224 4.81 9.48 6.16
N HIS A 225 3.59 9.42 5.64
CA HIS A 225 2.38 9.37 6.46
C HIS A 225 1.89 7.93 6.74
N LYS A 226 2.79 6.93 6.69
CA LYS A 226 2.50 5.52 7.05
C LYS A 226 1.27 4.95 6.32
N GLY A 227 1.01 5.32 5.06
CA GLY A 227 -0.15 4.87 4.29
C GLY A 227 -1.52 5.46 4.72
N ARG A 228 -1.54 6.43 5.63
CA ARG A 228 -2.75 7.02 6.20
C ARG A 228 -3.48 7.98 5.25
N TYR A 229 -2.79 8.44 4.18
CA TYR A 229 -3.35 9.42 3.25
C TYR A 229 -4.03 8.78 2.06
N GLY A 230 -5.33 9.09 1.87
CA GLY A 230 -6.03 8.86 0.60
C GLY A 230 -5.71 9.95 -0.43
N TYR A 231 -6.10 9.73 -1.69
CA TYR A 231 -5.75 10.59 -2.83
C TYR A 231 -6.02 12.09 -2.62
N ARG A 232 -7.06 12.47 -1.84
CA ARG A 232 -7.39 13.89 -1.60
C ARG A 232 -6.31 14.62 -0.81
N ARG A 233 -5.72 13.96 0.19
CA ARG A 233 -4.61 14.55 0.97
C ARG A 233 -3.31 14.49 0.18
N ILE A 234 -3.02 13.37 -0.46
CA ILE A 234 -1.88 13.25 -1.38
C ILE A 234 -1.93 14.35 -2.43
N TYR A 235 -3.11 14.62 -3.04
CA TYR A 235 -3.27 15.71 -4.00
C TYR A 235 -2.90 17.08 -3.43
N LEU A 236 -3.30 17.38 -2.18
CA LEU A 236 -2.98 18.67 -1.54
C LEU A 236 -1.47 18.83 -1.35
N GLU A 237 -0.75 17.77 -0.96
CA GLU A 237 0.71 17.80 -0.85
C GLU A 237 1.40 17.90 -2.22
N ILE A 238 0.99 17.08 -3.18
CA ILE A 238 1.56 17.08 -4.53
C ILE A 238 1.32 18.40 -5.25
N ARG A 239 0.18 19.05 -5.01
CA ARG A 239 -0.14 20.36 -5.61
C ARG A 239 0.82 21.47 -5.16
N LYS A 240 1.43 21.36 -3.99
CA LYS A 240 2.46 22.32 -3.53
C LYS A 240 3.69 22.30 -4.44
N LEU A 241 4.05 21.12 -4.97
CA LEU A 241 5.18 20.92 -5.89
C LEU A 241 4.76 21.09 -7.38
N TYR A 242 3.53 20.69 -7.70
CA TYR A 242 2.97 20.68 -9.06
C TYR A 242 1.63 21.44 -9.09
N PRO A 243 1.62 22.79 -9.10
CA PRO A 243 0.40 23.60 -8.95
C PRO A 243 -0.71 23.30 -9.98
N THR A 244 -0.35 22.87 -11.18
CA THR A 244 -1.28 22.60 -12.30
C THR A 244 -1.83 21.17 -12.31
N ILE A 245 -1.37 20.29 -11.43
CA ILE A 245 -1.79 18.89 -11.43
C ILE A 245 -3.28 18.76 -11.06
N ASN A 246 -4.00 17.87 -11.75
CA ASN A 246 -5.40 17.59 -11.45
C ASN A 246 -5.53 16.46 -10.41
N HIS A 247 -6.48 16.59 -9.47
CA HIS A 247 -6.75 15.56 -8.45
C HIS A 247 -7.11 14.18 -9.04
N LYS A 248 -7.79 14.15 -10.22
CA LYS A 248 -8.09 12.90 -10.95
C LYS A 248 -6.83 12.22 -11.46
N THR A 249 -5.80 13.01 -11.85
CA THR A 249 -4.49 12.47 -12.25
C THR A 249 -3.80 11.79 -11.05
N VAL A 250 -3.77 12.46 -9.91
CA VAL A 250 -3.19 11.87 -8.67
C VAL A 250 -3.93 10.59 -8.28
N GLN A 251 -5.26 10.60 -8.30
CA GLN A 251 -6.08 9.42 -8.01
C GLN A 251 -5.76 8.25 -8.96
N ARG A 252 -5.65 8.52 -10.28
CA ARG A 252 -5.31 7.52 -11.29
C ARG A 252 -3.92 6.94 -11.08
N LEU A 253 -2.92 7.78 -10.75
CA LEU A 253 -1.55 7.35 -10.50
C LEU A 253 -1.46 6.50 -9.23
N MET A 254 -2.12 6.91 -8.15
CA MET A 254 -2.20 6.09 -6.91
C MET A 254 -2.85 4.72 -7.18
N HIS A 255 -3.94 4.68 -7.96
CA HIS A 255 -4.58 3.43 -8.37
C HIS A 255 -3.63 2.54 -9.18
N LYS A 256 -2.86 3.13 -10.12
CA LYS A 256 -1.86 2.41 -10.93
C LYS A 256 -0.77 1.79 -10.06
N MET A 257 -0.36 2.47 -8.99
CA MET A 257 0.65 2.01 -8.03
C MET A 257 0.08 1.09 -6.92
N GLY A 258 -1.24 0.87 -6.89
CA GLY A 258 -1.88 0.07 -5.83
C GLY A 258 -1.88 0.75 -4.45
N LEU A 259 -1.76 2.09 -4.41
CA LEU A 259 -1.71 2.86 -3.17
C LEU A 259 -3.13 3.32 -2.77
N PHE A 260 -3.61 2.80 -1.66
CA PHE A 260 -4.93 3.11 -1.10
C PHE A 260 -4.77 3.56 0.35
N GLY A 261 -5.39 4.70 0.71
CA GLY A 261 -5.44 5.12 2.10
C GLY A 261 -6.38 4.24 2.93
N ASN A 262 -6.13 4.17 4.23
CA ASN A 262 -6.98 3.43 5.16
C ASN A 262 -8.42 3.94 5.12
N THR A 263 -9.37 3.04 4.85
CA THR A 263 -10.80 3.34 4.85
C THR A 263 -11.51 2.52 5.93
N PRO A 264 -12.45 3.11 6.69
CA PRO A 264 -13.23 2.38 7.68
C PRO A 264 -13.98 1.20 7.07
N LYS A 265 -13.90 0.02 7.67
CA LYS A 265 -14.59 -1.19 7.21
C LYS A 265 -16.05 -1.28 7.69
N ALA A 266 -16.44 -0.53 8.71
CA ALA A 266 -17.78 -0.59 9.31
C ALA A 266 -18.61 0.66 8.98
N LYS A 267 -19.89 0.43 8.66
CA LYS A 267 -20.87 1.52 8.56
C LYS A 267 -21.39 1.87 9.97
N TYR A 268 -21.32 3.14 10.29
CA TYR A 268 -21.91 3.70 11.53
C TYR A 268 -23.43 3.54 11.53
N LYS A 269 -24.01 3.13 12.68
CA LYS A 269 -25.46 3.11 12.92
C LYS A 269 -25.78 4.10 14.03
N SER A 270 -26.56 5.14 13.70
CA SER A 270 -27.02 6.10 14.71
C SER A 270 -28.23 5.58 15.46
N TYR A 271 -28.29 5.83 16.77
CA TYR A 271 -29.47 5.63 17.58
C TYR A 271 -30.23 6.94 17.71
N LYS A 272 -31.58 6.90 17.64
CA LYS A 272 -32.44 8.04 17.97
C LYS A 272 -32.70 8.04 19.48
N GLY A 273 -32.29 9.10 20.17
CA GLY A 273 -32.50 9.29 21.59
C GLY A 273 -33.59 10.33 21.89
N ASN A 274 -34.14 10.30 23.12
CA ASN A 274 -35.13 11.25 23.58
C ASN A 274 -34.49 12.58 24.04
N MET A 275 -35.25 13.68 23.99
CA MET A 275 -34.78 15.04 24.27
C MET A 275 -34.52 15.36 25.77
N ASN A 276 -34.71 14.45 26.72
CA ASN A 276 -34.54 14.69 28.14
C ASN A 276 -33.09 14.53 28.57
N GLY A 277 -32.35 15.61 28.59
CA GLY A 277 -30.97 15.71 29.12
C GLY A 277 -30.97 16.52 30.44
N THR A 278 -29.93 16.32 31.27
CA THR A 278 -29.71 17.05 32.52
C THR A 278 -29.17 18.47 32.32
N VAL A 279 -28.51 18.74 31.18
CA VAL A 279 -27.92 20.04 30.79
C VAL A 279 -28.37 20.38 29.38
N GLU A 280 -28.58 21.65 29.10
CA GLU A 280 -28.98 22.16 27.80
C GLU A 280 -27.91 21.92 26.72
N ASN A 281 -28.36 21.58 25.51
CA ASN A 281 -27.48 21.47 24.36
C ASN A 281 -27.38 22.83 23.64
N HIS A 282 -26.36 23.60 23.99
CA HIS A 282 -26.07 24.91 23.40
C HIS A 282 -25.57 24.87 21.93
N LEU A 283 -25.40 23.68 21.35
CA LEU A 283 -25.09 23.53 19.93
C LEU A 283 -26.35 23.43 19.06
N LEU A 284 -27.56 23.31 19.67
CA LEU A 284 -28.81 23.14 18.91
C LEU A 284 -29.33 24.46 18.37
N GLU A 285 -29.51 24.50 17.07
CA GLU A 285 -30.28 25.56 16.39
C GLU A 285 -31.62 25.04 15.92
N LYS A 286 -32.64 25.84 16.14
CA LYS A 286 -33.99 25.58 15.63
C LYS A 286 -34.03 26.01 14.18
N VAL A 287 -34.28 25.07 13.27
CA VAL A 287 -34.49 25.33 11.85
C VAL A 287 -35.98 25.20 11.53
N VAL A 288 -36.55 26.24 10.98
CA VAL A 288 -37.91 26.23 10.44
C VAL A 288 -37.84 26.15 8.94
N ASP A 289 -38.29 25.05 8.39
CA ASP A 289 -38.47 24.86 6.96
C ASP A 289 -39.86 25.35 6.57
N GLU A 290 -39.95 26.58 6.07
CA GLU A 290 -41.21 27.24 5.71
C GLU A 290 -41.91 26.55 4.54
N GLU A 291 -41.16 25.95 3.60
CA GLU A 291 -41.72 25.27 2.42
C GLU A 291 -42.41 23.96 2.79
N ASN A 292 -41.89 23.22 3.76
CA ASN A 292 -42.40 21.92 4.18
C ASN A 292 -43.19 21.99 5.51
N HIS A 293 -43.31 23.15 6.14
CA HIS A 293 -43.92 23.37 7.46
C HIS A 293 -43.30 22.48 8.55
N ILE A 294 -42.02 22.17 8.48
CA ILE A 294 -41.32 21.31 9.43
C ILE A 294 -40.38 22.13 10.29
N THR A 295 -40.50 21.97 11.60
CA THR A 295 -39.51 22.48 12.57
C THR A 295 -38.62 21.33 13.03
N TYR A 296 -37.29 21.47 12.88
CA TYR A 296 -36.35 20.51 13.40
C TYR A 296 -35.14 21.18 14.06
N TYR A 297 -34.41 20.43 14.88
CA TYR A 297 -33.22 20.91 15.56
C TYR A 297 -32.00 20.33 14.92
N LYS A 298 -31.01 21.20 14.57
CA LYS A 298 -29.75 20.84 13.98
C LYS A 298 -28.60 21.34 14.85
N CYS A 299 -27.55 20.50 15.05
CA CYS A 299 -26.37 20.95 15.74
C CYS A 299 -25.53 21.88 14.85
N ASN A 300 -25.19 23.05 15.36
CA ASN A 300 -24.26 23.98 14.76
C ASN A 300 -22.88 23.86 15.40
N PHE A 301 -21.95 23.24 14.68
CA PHE A 301 -20.55 23.11 15.05
C PHE A 301 -19.66 24.22 14.49
N SER A 302 -20.25 25.22 13.83
CA SER A 302 -19.51 26.36 13.27
C SER A 302 -19.00 27.26 14.38
N THR A 303 -17.83 27.81 14.17
CA THR A 303 -17.16 28.73 15.09
C THR A 303 -16.55 29.86 14.29
N SER A 304 -16.51 31.04 14.87
CA SER A 304 -15.86 32.24 14.28
C SER A 304 -14.39 32.34 14.69
N THR A 305 -14.06 31.90 15.90
CA THR A 305 -12.70 32.01 16.45
C THR A 305 -12.26 30.69 17.12
N VAL A 306 -10.97 30.58 17.38
CA VAL A 306 -10.41 29.52 18.22
C VAL A 306 -10.90 29.69 19.68
N ASN A 307 -11.03 28.60 20.41
CA ASN A 307 -11.50 28.56 21.80
C ASN A 307 -12.95 29.07 22.00
N GLU A 308 -13.78 29.08 20.95
CA GLU A 308 -15.22 29.38 21.08
C GLU A 308 -16.02 28.15 21.51
N LYS A 309 -15.73 26.99 20.91
CA LYS A 309 -16.40 25.73 21.23
C LYS A 309 -15.39 24.59 21.32
N TRP A 310 -15.37 23.93 22.46
CA TRP A 310 -14.59 22.70 22.65
C TRP A 310 -15.54 21.49 22.77
N THR A 311 -15.00 20.31 22.47
CA THR A 311 -15.72 19.05 22.71
C THR A 311 -14.80 18.01 23.32
N THR A 312 -15.39 17.11 24.10
CA THR A 312 -14.71 16.00 24.76
C THR A 312 -15.55 14.74 24.73
N ASP A 313 -14.92 13.60 24.89
CA ASP A 313 -15.52 12.29 25.04
C ASP A 313 -14.44 11.32 25.56
N VAL A 314 -14.82 10.13 26.02
CA VAL A 314 -13.88 9.08 26.45
C VAL A 314 -13.99 7.88 25.53
N SER A 315 -12.87 7.41 25.03
CA SER A 315 -12.83 6.21 24.19
C SER A 315 -11.91 5.13 24.76
N GLU A 316 -12.42 3.90 24.75
CA GLU A 316 -11.66 2.70 25.16
C GLU A 316 -10.82 2.15 24.00
N PHE A 317 -9.60 1.72 24.35
CA PHE A 317 -8.68 0.96 23.50
C PHE A 317 -8.30 -0.33 24.23
N HIS A 318 -8.58 -1.47 23.62
CA HIS A 318 -8.41 -2.77 24.25
C HIS A 318 -7.40 -3.61 23.45
N ILE A 319 -6.35 -4.07 24.14
CA ILE A 319 -5.34 -5.02 23.62
C ILE A 319 -5.29 -6.25 24.55
N THR A 320 -4.55 -7.25 24.17
CA THR A 320 -4.40 -8.48 24.99
C THR A 320 -3.85 -8.21 26.41
N ALA A 321 -3.01 -7.17 26.57
CA ALA A 321 -2.43 -6.78 27.85
C ALA A 321 -3.39 -5.99 28.76
N GLY A 322 -4.55 -5.54 28.27
CA GLY A 322 -5.51 -4.78 29.06
C GLY A 322 -6.20 -3.66 28.28
N LYS A 323 -6.63 -2.63 29.00
CA LYS A 323 -7.39 -1.51 28.44
C LYS A 323 -6.77 -0.18 28.82
N LEU A 324 -6.83 0.77 27.89
CA LEU A 324 -6.57 2.19 28.12
C LEU A 324 -7.77 3.02 27.69
N TYR A 325 -8.01 4.10 28.43
CA TYR A 325 -9.06 5.08 28.18
C TYR A 325 -8.43 6.42 27.83
N LEU A 326 -8.76 6.95 26.68
CA LEU A 326 -8.32 8.26 26.22
C LEU A 326 -9.45 9.27 26.37
N SER A 327 -9.16 10.38 27.06
CA SER A 327 -10.04 11.53 27.16
C SER A 327 -9.34 12.76 26.59
N PRO A 328 -9.67 13.20 25.38
CA PRO A 328 -9.10 14.40 24.76
C PRO A 328 -10.10 15.56 24.80
N ILE A 329 -9.58 16.80 24.74
CA ILE A 329 -10.33 18.01 24.40
C ILE A 329 -9.98 18.43 22.98
N LEU A 330 -10.98 18.66 22.16
CA LEU A 330 -10.82 19.11 20.78
C LEU A 330 -11.47 20.49 20.60
N ASP A 331 -10.73 21.44 20.06
CA ASP A 331 -11.26 22.73 19.60
C ASP A 331 -12.01 22.54 18.26
N MET A 332 -13.29 22.92 18.23
CA MET A 332 -14.12 22.73 17.05
C MET A 332 -13.73 23.62 15.88
N HIS A 333 -13.02 24.75 16.12
CA HIS A 333 -12.60 25.68 15.08
C HIS A 333 -11.52 25.08 14.18
N ASN A 334 -10.39 24.77 14.75
CA ASN A 334 -9.20 24.30 14.05
C ASN A 334 -8.96 22.80 14.15
N ARG A 335 -9.82 22.06 14.87
CA ARG A 335 -9.74 20.61 15.07
C ARG A 335 -8.50 20.13 15.83
N GLU A 336 -7.84 21.00 16.57
CA GLU A 336 -6.68 20.68 17.40
C GLU A 336 -7.12 19.91 18.67
N ILE A 337 -6.35 18.88 19.02
CA ILE A 337 -6.45 18.30 20.36
C ILE A 337 -5.69 19.20 21.33
N ILE A 338 -6.43 19.90 22.13
CA ILE A 338 -5.94 20.93 23.08
C ILE A 338 -5.18 20.29 24.24
N SER A 339 -5.80 19.31 24.84
CA SER A 339 -5.23 18.50 25.92
C SER A 339 -5.80 17.10 25.87
N TRP A 340 -5.16 16.17 26.54
CA TRP A 340 -5.64 14.79 26.69
C TRP A 340 -5.08 14.15 27.95
N ASN A 341 -5.76 13.11 28.41
CA ASN A 341 -5.25 12.23 29.44
C ASN A 341 -5.53 10.77 29.09
N ILE A 342 -4.57 9.90 29.38
CA ILE A 342 -4.69 8.45 29.17
C ILE A 342 -4.66 7.78 30.55
N SER A 343 -5.57 6.83 30.78
CA SER A 343 -5.70 6.15 32.07
C SER A 343 -6.10 4.69 31.89
N ASN A 344 -5.69 3.83 32.82
CA ASN A 344 -6.12 2.43 32.88
C ASN A 344 -7.58 2.25 33.34
N ASN A 345 -8.16 3.29 33.96
CA ASN A 345 -9.53 3.27 34.46
C ASN A 345 -10.25 4.58 34.11
N PRO A 346 -11.51 4.51 33.63
CA PRO A 346 -12.30 5.70 33.34
C PRO A 346 -12.82 6.27 34.67
N ASN A 347 -12.09 7.19 35.27
CA ASN A 347 -12.47 7.85 36.52
C ASN A 347 -12.44 9.38 36.37
N TYR A 348 -13.02 10.09 37.34
CA TYR A 348 -13.06 11.55 37.30
C TYR A 348 -11.67 12.18 37.33
N LYS A 349 -10.68 11.56 37.98
CA LYS A 349 -9.29 12.05 38.02
C LYS A 349 -8.69 12.22 36.61
N GLN A 350 -9.05 11.30 35.69
CA GLN A 350 -8.66 11.41 34.29
C GLN A 350 -9.18 12.69 33.65
N ILE A 351 -10.45 12.99 33.88
CA ILE A 351 -11.11 14.21 33.34
C ILE A 351 -10.53 15.46 34.00
N ALA A 352 -10.31 15.46 35.32
CA ALA A 352 -9.73 16.58 36.04
C ALA A 352 -8.35 16.93 35.51
N ASN A 353 -7.44 15.94 35.37
CA ASN A 353 -6.11 16.17 34.84
C ASN A 353 -6.15 16.76 33.42
N MET A 354 -7.04 16.27 32.57
CA MET A 354 -7.22 16.78 31.21
C MET A 354 -7.69 18.25 31.22
N LEU A 355 -8.64 18.59 32.10
CA LEU A 355 -9.13 19.98 32.27
C LEU A 355 -8.03 20.90 32.78
N ASP A 356 -7.29 20.48 33.81
CA ASP A 356 -6.21 21.27 34.41
C ASP A 356 -5.15 21.65 33.35
N ILE A 357 -4.77 20.72 32.51
CA ILE A 357 -3.83 20.96 31.38
C ILE A 357 -4.42 21.98 30.40
N ALA A 358 -5.71 21.84 30.04
CA ALA A 358 -6.37 22.73 29.08
C ALA A 358 -6.48 24.16 29.64
N PHE A 359 -6.92 24.29 30.87
CA PHE A 359 -7.14 25.59 31.51
C PHE A 359 -5.83 26.32 31.83
N HIS A 360 -4.78 25.57 32.16
CA HIS A 360 -3.44 26.14 32.30
C HIS A 360 -2.89 26.65 30.95
N ARG A 361 -3.12 25.91 29.88
CA ARG A 361 -2.71 26.30 28.53
C ARG A 361 -3.47 27.49 27.97
N TYR A 362 -4.76 27.62 28.31
CA TYR A 362 -5.67 28.66 27.84
C TYR A 362 -6.47 29.26 29.02
N PRO A 363 -5.88 30.22 29.78
CA PRO A 363 -6.54 30.77 30.95
C PRO A 363 -7.72 31.70 30.61
N ASN A 364 -7.74 32.30 29.41
CA ASN A 364 -8.75 33.28 29.00
C ASN A 364 -9.78 32.59 28.09
N ILE A 365 -10.74 31.88 28.68
CA ILE A 365 -11.76 31.09 27.97
C ILE A 365 -13.18 31.36 28.50
N GLU A 366 -13.40 32.52 29.10
CA GLU A 366 -14.71 32.93 29.54
C GLU A 366 -15.74 32.92 28.39
N GLY A 367 -16.90 32.33 28.61
CA GLY A 367 -17.93 32.18 27.58
C GLY A 367 -17.73 31.02 26.60
N LEU A 368 -16.61 30.27 26.68
CA LEU A 368 -16.39 29.07 25.87
C LEU A 368 -17.49 28.04 26.10
N ILE A 369 -18.07 27.48 25.04
CA ILE A 369 -19.02 26.37 25.12
C ILE A 369 -18.24 25.06 25.13
N PHE A 370 -18.35 24.29 26.21
CA PHE A 370 -17.70 22.99 26.35
C PHE A 370 -18.73 21.87 26.24
N HIS A 371 -18.70 21.16 25.13
CA HIS A 371 -19.69 20.15 24.77
C HIS A 371 -19.19 18.73 25.05
N SER A 372 -20.04 17.90 25.64
CA SER A 372 -19.79 16.48 25.91
C SER A 372 -21.00 15.62 25.60
N ASP A 373 -20.85 14.31 25.64
CA ASP A 373 -21.97 13.40 25.78
C ASP A 373 -22.54 13.44 27.22
N GLN A 374 -23.53 12.60 27.50
CA GLN A 374 -24.12 12.46 28.84
C GLN A 374 -23.39 11.43 29.71
N GLY A 375 -22.09 11.21 29.50
CA GLY A 375 -21.29 10.36 30.38
C GLY A 375 -21.36 10.78 31.83
N TRP A 376 -21.37 9.80 32.75
CA TRP A 376 -21.51 10.08 34.21
C TRP A 376 -20.41 11.01 34.74
N GLN A 377 -19.18 10.95 34.14
CA GLN A 377 -18.06 11.79 34.54
C GLN A 377 -18.32 13.28 34.30
N TYR A 378 -19.12 13.63 33.30
CA TYR A 378 -19.48 15.02 32.96
C TYR A 378 -20.70 15.53 33.71
N GLN A 379 -21.37 14.67 34.49
CA GLN A 379 -22.51 15.00 35.34
C GLN A 379 -22.12 15.21 36.83
N MET A 380 -20.82 15.04 37.14
CA MET A 380 -20.32 15.19 38.51
C MET A 380 -20.25 16.67 38.94
N ASN A 381 -20.62 16.96 40.17
CA ASN A 381 -20.54 18.32 40.72
C ASN A 381 -19.16 18.93 40.64
N GLN A 382 -18.10 18.11 40.75
CA GLN A 382 -16.70 18.55 40.61
C GLN A 382 -16.42 19.05 39.19
N TYR A 383 -16.98 18.40 38.17
CA TYR A 383 -16.84 18.83 36.77
C TYR A 383 -17.58 20.16 36.55
N HIS A 384 -18.80 20.29 37.00
CA HIS A 384 -19.60 21.54 36.92
C HIS A 384 -18.88 22.70 37.60
N LYS A 385 -18.31 22.45 38.80
CA LYS A 385 -17.56 23.45 39.55
C LYS A 385 -16.31 23.89 38.79
N ALA A 386 -15.52 22.95 38.25
CA ALA A 386 -14.33 23.27 37.48
C ALA A 386 -14.62 24.13 36.24
N LEU A 387 -15.70 23.85 35.51
CA LEU A 387 -16.12 24.68 34.37
C LEU A 387 -16.55 26.07 34.80
N HIS A 388 -17.38 26.15 35.86
CA HIS A 388 -17.90 27.39 36.37
C HIS A 388 -16.79 28.35 36.87
N GLU A 389 -15.79 27.82 37.56
CA GLU A 389 -14.62 28.61 38.06
C GLU A 389 -13.83 29.27 36.92
N HIS A 390 -13.92 28.75 35.69
CA HIS A 390 -13.25 29.31 34.50
C HIS A 390 -14.23 30.04 33.55
N GLY A 391 -15.50 30.26 33.98
CA GLY A 391 -16.50 30.93 33.15
C GLY A 391 -16.92 30.16 31.89
N VAL A 392 -16.70 28.84 31.90
CA VAL A 392 -17.01 27.95 30.78
C VAL A 392 -18.45 27.47 30.81
N ILE A 393 -19.14 27.56 29.68
CA ILE A 393 -20.54 27.15 29.52
C ILE A 393 -20.60 25.65 29.21
N GLN A 394 -21.17 24.86 30.09
CA GLN A 394 -21.37 23.44 29.85
C GLN A 394 -22.51 23.20 28.85
N SER A 395 -22.26 22.31 27.88
CA SER A 395 -23.24 21.85 26.90
C SER A 395 -23.23 20.33 26.82
N MET A 396 -24.39 19.68 26.73
CA MET A 396 -24.45 18.22 26.60
C MET A 396 -25.30 17.79 25.40
N SER A 397 -24.88 16.72 24.75
CA SER A 397 -25.65 16.09 23.67
C SER A 397 -26.96 15.53 24.19
N ARG A 398 -27.95 15.41 23.33
CA ARG A 398 -29.20 14.71 23.64
C ARG A 398 -28.93 13.24 23.93
N LYS A 399 -29.65 12.66 24.87
CA LYS A 399 -29.47 11.27 25.29
C LYS A 399 -29.60 10.32 24.09
N GLY A 400 -28.57 9.54 23.84
CA GLY A 400 -28.52 8.54 22.74
C GLY A 400 -28.49 9.14 21.35
N ASN A 401 -28.21 10.44 21.18
CA ASN A 401 -28.01 11.07 19.86
C ASN A 401 -26.52 11.36 19.59
N CYS A 402 -25.86 10.36 19.05
CA CYS A 402 -24.45 10.44 18.73
C CYS A 402 -24.11 11.51 17.66
N LEU A 403 -25.08 11.97 16.87
CA LEU A 403 -24.84 13.04 15.89
C LEU A 403 -24.47 14.36 16.57
N ASP A 404 -24.88 14.55 17.84
CA ASP A 404 -24.58 15.77 18.58
C ASP A 404 -23.09 15.86 19.01
N ASN A 405 -22.37 14.73 19.06
CA ASN A 405 -20.91 14.69 19.36
C ASN A 405 -20.07 14.18 18.17
N CYS A 406 -20.57 14.32 16.94
CA CYS A 406 -19.96 13.77 15.73
C CYS A 406 -18.52 14.29 15.46
N VAL A 407 -18.15 15.43 16.01
CA VAL A 407 -16.80 16.01 15.84
C VAL A 407 -15.77 15.16 16.55
N MET A 408 -16.02 14.80 17.81
CA MET A 408 -15.15 13.95 18.61
C MET A 408 -15.16 12.50 18.11
N GLU A 409 -16.33 11.96 17.76
CA GLU A 409 -16.44 10.63 17.14
C GLU A 409 -15.63 10.51 15.85
N ASN A 410 -15.59 11.57 15.05
CA ASN A 410 -14.74 11.64 13.85
C ASN A 410 -13.25 11.59 14.19
N PHE A 411 -12.81 12.22 15.27
CA PHE A 411 -11.44 12.15 15.74
C PHE A 411 -11.08 10.71 16.14
N PHE A 412 -11.88 10.12 17.04
CA PHE A 412 -11.66 8.73 17.47
C PHE A 412 -11.71 7.73 16.32
N GLY A 413 -12.66 7.90 15.40
CA GLY A 413 -12.75 7.07 14.20
C GLY A 413 -11.48 7.13 13.35
N LYS A 414 -10.89 8.31 13.18
CA LYS A 414 -9.63 8.48 12.47
C LYS A 414 -8.47 7.84 13.22
N MET A 415 -8.33 8.13 14.50
CA MET A 415 -7.27 7.59 15.35
C MET A 415 -7.30 6.06 15.34
N LYS A 416 -8.47 5.47 15.61
CA LYS A 416 -8.63 4.01 15.63
C LYS A 416 -8.33 3.36 14.26
N ASN A 417 -8.76 3.97 13.17
CA ASN A 417 -8.49 3.42 11.83
C ASN A 417 -7.04 3.61 11.37
N GLU A 418 -6.37 4.68 11.80
CA GLU A 418 -5.03 5.03 11.30
C GLU A 418 -3.89 4.46 12.16
N MET A 419 -4.15 4.09 13.44
CA MET A 419 -3.11 3.57 14.33
C MET A 419 -3.46 2.31 15.12
N PHE A 420 -4.75 1.98 15.26
CA PHE A 420 -5.17 0.91 16.17
C PHE A 420 -5.77 -0.31 15.45
N TYR A 421 -6.88 -0.14 14.71
CA TYR A 421 -7.58 -1.27 14.08
C TYR A 421 -6.73 -2.01 13.06
N GLY A 422 -6.53 -3.30 13.32
CA GLY A 422 -5.66 -4.19 12.52
C GLY A 422 -4.19 -4.13 12.93
N HIS A 423 -3.85 -3.34 13.96
CA HIS A 423 -2.52 -3.19 14.55
C HIS A 423 -2.48 -3.57 16.03
N GLU A 424 -3.60 -4.03 16.63
CA GLU A 424 -3.72 -4.35 18.05
C GLU A 424 -2.66 -5.35 18.52
N TYR A 425 -2.26 -6.26 17.64
CA TYR A 425 -1.24 -7.29 17.90
C TYR A 425 0.21 -6.75 17.93
N GLU A 426 0.44 -5.53 17.46
CA GLU A 426 1.76 -4.87 17.49
C GLU A 426 2.08 -4.37 18.91
N PHE A 427 1.05 -4.05 19.71
CA PHE A 427 1.19 -3.55 21.08
C PHE A 427 1.22 -4.72 22.07
N LYS A 428 2.35 -4.93 22.71
CA LYS A 428 2.55 -6.02 23.70
C LYS A 428 2.24 -5.57 25.12
N THR A 429 2.43 -4.29 25.40
CA THR A 429 2.22 -3.68 26.73
C THR A 429 1.30 -2.46 26.61
N LEU A 430 0.73 -2.06 27.77
CA LEU A 430 -0.06 -0.83 27.83
C LEU A 430 0.80 0.41 27.61
N ASP A 431 2.05 0.40 28.02
CA ASP A 431 2.99 1.52 27.83
C ASP A 431 3.32 1.73 26.34
N GLU A 432 3.46 0.65 25.56
CA GLU A 432 3.63 0.74 24.10
C GLU A 432 2.38 1.35 23.43
N LEU A 433 1.18 0.96 23.87
CA LEU A 433 -0.06 1.52 23.37
C LEU A 433 -0.19 3.00 23.74
N GLU A 434 0.12 3.37 24.99
CA GLU A 434 0.09 4.76 25.47
C GLU A 434 1.06 5.63 24.69
N SER A 435 2.28 5.16 24.47
CA SER A 435 3.29 5.84 23.66
C SER A 435 2.79 6.09 22.23
N ALA A 436 2.20 5.07 21.59
CA ALA A 436 1.65 5.19 20.24
C ALA A 436 0.45 6.14 20.17
N MET A 437 -0.39 6.19 21.21
CA MET A 437 -1.50 7.14 21.31
C MET A 437 -1.00 8.59 21.41
N ASN A 438 0.02 8.84 22.24
CA ASN A 438 0.67 10.13 22.36
C ASN A 438 1.33 10.56 21.04
N GLU A 439 2.11 9.67 20.41
CA GLU A 439 2.69 9.90 19.08
C GLU A 439 1.63 10.26 18.02
N TYR A 440 0.50 9.52 18.04
CA TYR A 440 -0.56 9.79 17.09
C TYR A 440 -1.20 11.17 17.30
N ILE A 441 -1.42 11.61 18.55
CA ILE A 441 -1.99 12.93 18.83
C ILE A 441 -1.04 14.05 18.36
N HIS A 442 0.27 13.90 18.61
CA HIS A 442 1.27 14.84 18.07
C HIS A 442 1.24 14.87 16.54
N TYR A 443 1.30 13.70 15.90
CA TYR A 443 1.17 13.61 14.45
C TYR A 443 -0.14 14.25 13.94
N TYR A 444 -1.26 14.00 14.61
CA TYR A 444 -2.56 14.56 14.24
C TYR A 444 -2.57 16.08 14.27
N ASN A 445 -1.98 16.69 15.28
CA ASN A 445 -1.93 18.13 15.46
C ASN A 445 -0.92 18.82 14.54
N GLU A 446 0.28 18.26 14.39
CA GLU A 446 1.43 18.95 13.79
C GLU A 446 1.70 18.57 12.33
N GLU A 447 1.42 17.32 11.95
CA GLU A 447 1.82 16.79 10.64
C GLU A 447 0.64 16.43 9.74
N ARG A 448 -0.47 15.98 10.34
CA ARG A 448 -1.60 15.47 9.61
C ARG A 448 -2.47 16.57 9.04
N ILE A 449 -2.35 16.83 7.73
CA ILE A 449 -3.20 17.80 7.04
C ILE A 449 -4.67 17.36 6.99
N GLN A 450 -5.57 18.34 7.01
CA GLN A 450 -7.00 18.11 6.91
C GLN A 450 -7.62 18.82 5.71
N THR A 451 -8.44 18.11 4.94
CA THR A 451 -9.12 18.69 3.76
C THR A 451 -10.09 19.80 4.15
N LYS A 452 -10.73 19.70 5.32
CA LYS A 452 -11.61 20.75 5.85
C LYS A 452 -10.86 22.03 6.24
N LEU A 453 -9.57 21.90 6.59
CA LEU A 453 -8.67 23.02 6.89
C LEU A 453 -7.85 23.44 5.64
N LYS A 454 -8.36 23.16 4.46
CA LYS A 454 -7.73 23.52 3.16
C LYS A 454 -6.30 22.99 3.00
N GLY A 455 -5.96 21.90 3.66
CA GLY A 455 -4.62 21.27 3.61
C GLY A 455 -3.67 21.76 4.70
N LEU A 456 -4.15 22.47 5.70
CA LEU A 456 -3.40 22.79 6.91
C LEU A 456 -3.51 21.68 7.94
N THR A 457 -2.54 21.60 8.83
CA THR A 457 -2.66 20.84 10.09
C THR A 457 -3.49 21.64 11.11
N PRO A 458 -4.03 20.98 12.15
CA PRO A 458 -4.72 21.70 13.23
C PRO A 458 -3.91 22.86 13.83
N CYS A 459 -2.64 22.66 14.16
CA CYS A 459 -1.77 23.70 14.70
C CYS A 459 -1.51 24.85 13.70
N GLN A 460 -1.28 24.52 12.41
CA GLN A 460 -1.14 25.55 11.38
C GLN A 460 -2.41 26.39 11.23
N ALA A 461 -3.59 25.75 11.28
CA ALA A 461 -4.87 26.44 11.20
C ALA A 461 -5.09 27.36 12.42
N ARG A 462 -4.70 26.94 13.64
CA ARG A 462 -4.74 27.81 14.83
C ARG A 462 -3.84 29.01 14.67
N ASN A 463 -2.58 28.79 14.27
CA ASN A 463 -1.62 29.88 14.11
C ASN A 463 -2.09 30.88 13.07
N GLN A 464 -2.68 30.41 11.96
CA GLN A 464 -3.26 31.27 10.95
C GLN A 464 -4.46 32.08 11.51
N ALA A 465 -5.36 31.46 12.27
CA ALA A 465 -6.50 32.14 12.89
C ALA A 465 -6.05 33.22 13.87
N LEU A 466 -5.03 32.95 14.69
CA LEU A 466 -4.47 33.92 15.65
C LEU A 466 -3.71 35.04 14.98
N SER A 467 -3.09 34.82 13.82
CA SER A 467 -2.38 35.88 13.09
C SER A 467 -3.32 36.82 12.32
N CYS A 468 -4.60 36.50 12.22
CA CYS A 468 -5.62 37.34 11.60
C CYS A 468 -6.46 38.16 12.62
N LEU A 469 -6.21 37.96 13.91
CA LEU A 469 -6.77 38.77 15.02
C LEU A 469 -5.82 39.90 15.38
#